data_08fb11bd533398d3036eb6c8316fb4e0
#
_entry.id   08fb11bd533398d3036eb6c8316fb4e0
#
_cell.length_a   1.000
_cell.length_b   1.000
_cell.length_c   1.000
_cell.angle_alpha   90.00
_cell.angle_beta   90.00
_cell.angle_gamma   90.00
#
_symmetry.space_group_name_H-M   'P 1'
#
loop_
_entity.id
_entity.type
_entity.pdbx_description
1 polymer ?
#
loop_
_entity_poly.entity_id
_entity_poly.type
_entity_poly.pdbx_seq_one_letter_code
_entity_poly.pdbx_strand_id
1 'polypeptide(L)'
;VEPNTSIGTHKDKEGGWRYQLCLDDGGGDNSGLDYCFVNENGWPQTETHIFKTGNSIIIQPGKMPHNGWNKNKNRRITLLLDFFDEDCYNKNAFNQYYKNYDNAFNLEQLKKIYEQRKVA
;
A
#
# COMPACT_ATOMS: atom_id res chain seq x y z
N VAL A 1 9.08 0.79 -8.47
CA VAL A 1 9.21 -0.60 -8.92
C VAL A 1 10.14 -0.65 -10.12
N GLU A 2 11.16 -1.46 -10.02
CA GLU A 2 12.17 -1.61 -11.07
C GLU A 2 11.57 -2.19 -12.35
N PRO A 3 12.20 -1.94 -13.52
CA PRO A 3 11.76 -2.51 -14.78
C PRO A 3 11.79 -4.04 -14.76
N ASN A 4 10.88 -4.66 -15.48
CA ASN A 4 10.78 -6.12 -15.66
C ASN A 4 10.72 -6.87 -14.31
N THR A 5 10.00 -6.31 -13.33
CA THR A 5 9.92 -6.85 -11.97
C THR A 5 8.48 -7.19 -11.62
N SER A 6 8.30 -8.29 -10.90
CA SER A 6 7.07 -8.65 -10.20
C SER A 6 7.44 -8.98 -8.77
N ILE A 7 6.71 -8.38 -7.82
CA ILE A 7 6.99 -8.58 -6.39
C ILE A 7 6.51 -9.96 -5.91
N GLY A 8 5.53 -10.53 -6.61
CA GLY A 8 4.86 -11.75 -6.19
C GLY A 8 3.61 -11.47 -5.35
N THR A 9 2.65 -12.35 -5.45
CA THR A 9 1.39 -12.21 -4.72
C THR A 9 1.60 -12.44 -3.22
N HIS A 10 1.17 -11.48 -2.41
CA HIS A 10 1.33 -11.52 -0.97
C HIS A 10 0.27 -10.67 -0.28
N LYS A 11 0.17 -10.80 1.04
CA LYS A 11 -0.56 -9.88 1.91
C LYS A 11 0.43 -9.27 2.89
N ASP A 12 0.25 -8.01 3.21
CA ASP A 12 1.02 -7.37 4.28
C ASP A 12 0.55 -7.89 5.64
N LYS A 13 1.41 -7.81 6.63
CA LYS A 13 1.11 -8.34 7.98
C LYS A 13 0.13 -7.47 8.75
N GLU A 14 0.17 -6.17 8.51
CA GLU A 14 -0.62 -5.18 9.25
C GLU A 14 -1.82 -4.73 8.44
N GLY A 15 -2.90 -4.41 9.16
CA GLY A 15 -4.10 -3.84 8.58
C GLY A 15 -3.95 -2.34 8.31
N GLY A 16 -4.99 -1.76 7.79
CA GLY A 16 -5.06 -0.35 7.42
C GLY A 16 -5.32 -0.16 5.95
N TRP A 17 -5.29 1.10 5.55
CA TRP A 17 -5.52 1.50 4.16
C TRP A 17 -4.23 2.05 3.58
N ARG A 18 -3.97 1.74 2.33
CA ARG A 18 -2.84 2.29 1.59
C ARG A 18 -3.33 3.05 0.36
N TYR A 19 -3.00 4.33 0.31
CA TYR A 19 -3.15 5.16 -0.87
C TYR A 19 -1.87 5.08 -1.69
N GLN A 20 -1.99 4.79 -2.98
CA GLN A 20 -0.87 4.73 -3.91
C GLN A 20 -1.10 5.72 -5.04
N LEU A 21 -0.23 6.72 -5.15
CA LEU A 21 -0.25 7.70 -6.22
C LEU A 21 0.92 7.44 -7.17
N CYS A 22 0.62 7.25 -8.43
CA CYS A 22 1.66 7.08 -9.44
C CYS A 22 2.28 8.43 -9.80
N LEU A 23 3.53 8.62 -9.43
CA LEU A 23 4.29 9.83 -9.75
C LEU A 23 4.91 9.76 -11.14
N ASP A 24 5.37 8.58 -11.54
CA ASP A 24 5.98 8.31 -12.85
C ASP A 24 5.69 6.87 -13.24
N ASP A 25 4.97 6.66 -14.32
CA ASP A 25 4.59 5.33 -14.80
C ASP A 25 5.70 4.62 -15.59
N GLY A 26 6.80 5.27 -15.86
CA GLY A 26 7.90 4.72 -16.65
C GLY A 26 7.69 4.82 -18.16
N GLY A 27 6.69 5.58 -18.60
CA GLY A 27 6.47 5.89 -20.01
C GLY A 27 5.68 4.84 -20.80
N GLY A 28 4.91 3.98 -20.15
CA GLY A 28 4.08 2.99 -20.82
C GLY A 28 2.89 2.52 -19.99
N ASP A 29 2.03 1.73 -20.60
CA ASP A 29 0.80 1.22 -19.98
C ASP A 29 1.00 -0.19 -19.36
N ASN A 30 2.22 -0.56 -19.06
CA ASN A 30 2.59 -1.93 -18.73
C ASN A 30 3.16 -2.04 -17.31
N SER A 31 2.52 -1.37 -16.38
CA SER A 31 2.87 -1.36 -14.96
C SER A 31 1.60 -1.30 -14.13
N GLY A 32 1.48 -2.18 -13.15
CA GLY A 32 0.22 -2.29 -12.44
C GLY A 32 0.29 -2.97 -11.08
N LEU A 33 -0.89 -3.11 -10.53
CA LEU A 33 -1.18 -3.80 -9.28
C LEU A 33 -2.34 -4.74 -9.51
N ASP A 34 -2.12 -6.04 -9.32
CA ASP A 34 -3.19 -7.01 -9.24
C ASP A 34 -3.62 -7.13 -7.79
N TYR A 35 -4.91 -7.18 -7.54
CA TYR A 35 -5.43 -7.32 -6.18
C TYR A 35 -6.69 -8.18 -6.15
N CYS A 36 -6.84 -8.91 -5.05
CA CYS A 36 -7.97 -9.80 -4.83
C CYS A 36 -8.80 -9.30 -3.64
N PHE A 37 -10.11 -9.29 -3.81
CA PHE A 37 -11.05 -8.91 -2.76
C PHE A 37 -12.28 -9.79 -2.80
N VAL A 38 -13.08 -9.74 -1.74
CA VAL A 38 -14.36 -10.44 -1.67
C VAL A 38 -15.46 -9.45 -2.12
N ASN A 39 -16.18 -9.80 -3.17
CA ASN A 39 -17.21 -8.93 -3.72
C ASN A 39 -18.51 -8.96 -2.88
N GLU A 40 -19.51 -8.20 -3.31
CA GLU A 40 -20.80 -8.08 -2.63
C GLU A 40 -21.52 -9.42 -2.43
N ASN A 41 -21.28 -10.37 -3.31
CA ASN A 41 -21.88 -11.70 -3.26
C ASN A 41 -21.09 -12.71 -2.40
N GLY A 42 -20.00 -12.27 -1.77
CA GLY A 42 -19.15 -13.12 -0.96
C GLY A 42 -18.14 -13.95 -1.76
N TRP A 43 -17.92 -13.64 -3.03
CA TRP A 43 -17.01 -14.38 -3.91
C TRP A 43 -15.67 -13.66 -4.07
N PRO A 44 -14.55 -14.39 -4.14
CA PRO A 44 -13.27 -13.79 -4.49
C PRO A 44 -13.30 -13.23 -5.91
N GLN A 45 -12.72 -12.05 -6.06
CA GLN A 45 -12.60 -11.37 -7.35
C GLN A 45 -11.21 -10.74 -7.44
N THR A 46 -10.56 -10.90 -8.60
CA THR A 46 -9.26 -10.29 -8.88
C THR A 46 -9.43 -9.21 -9.93
N GLU A 47 -8.82 -8.05 -9.66
CA GLU A 47 -8.78 -6.93 -10.59
C GLU A 47 -7.35 -6.42 -10.74
N THR A 48 -7.12 -5.69 -11.82
CA THR A 48 -5.83 -5.06 -12.12
C THR A 48 -6.02 -3.57 -12.24
N HIS A 49 -5.19 -2.83 -11.49
CA HIS A 49 -5.07 -1.38 -11.65
C HIS A 49 -3.81 -1.09 -12.45
N ILE A 50 -3.94 -0.43 -13.59
CA ILE A 50 -2.80 0.02 -14.39
C ILE A 50 -2.38 1.40 -13.90
N PHE A 51 -1.12 1.54 -13.52
CA PHE A 51 -0.59 2.80 -13.08
C PHE A 51 -0.28 3.71 -14.27
N LYS A 52 -0.81 4.92 -14.20
CA LYS A 52 -0.48 6.01 -15.10
C LYS A 52 -0.14 7.22 -14.26
N THR A 53 0.82 8.00 -14.72
CA THR A 53 1.24 9.20 -14.01
C THR A 53 0.04 10.06 -13.63
N GLY A 54 -0.10 10.31 -12.33
CA GLY A 54 -1.18 11.09 -11.74
C GLY A 54 -2.40 10.30 -11.29
N ASN A 55 -2.52 8.99 -11.62
CA ASN A 55 -3.63 8.21 -11.08
C ASN A 55 -3.30 7.57 -9.73
N SER A 56 -4.32 7.11 -9.04
CA SER A 56 -4.17 6.55 -7.72
C SER A 56 -5.13 5.40 -7.46
N ILE A 57 -4.82 4.61 -6.43
CA ILE A 57 -5.68 3.55 -5.92
C ILE A 57 -5.55 3.48 -4.41
N ILE A 58 -6.63 3.07 -3.74
CA ILE A 58 -6.64 2.79 -2.31
C ILE A 58 -6.93 1.30 -2.13
N ILE A 59 -6.08 0.61 -1.38
CA ILE A 59 -6.27 -0.80 -1.05
C ILE A 59 -6.10 -1.04 0.45
N GLN A 60 -6.53 -2.20 0.91
CA GLN A 60 -6.24 -2.72 2.25
C GLN A 60 -5.20 -3.84 2.13
N PRO A 61 -3.90 -3.52 2.17
CA PRO A 61 -2.85 -4.49 1.81
C PRO A 61 -2.77 -5.68 2.78
N GLY A 62 -3.22 -5.53 4.02
CA GLY A 62 -3.27 -6.62 4.99
C GLY A 62 -4.42 -7.60 4.79
N LYS A 63 -5.46 -7.19 4.07
CA LYS A 63 -6.66 -8.01 3.81
C LYS A 63 -6.74 -8.49 2.37
N MET A 64 -6.11 -7.79 1.44
CA MET A 64 -6.22 -8.02 0.01
C MET A 64 -4.90 -8.60 -0.52
N PRO A 65 -4.87 -9.87 -0.93
CA PRO A 65 -3.73 -10.39 -1.66
C PRO A 65 -3.45 -9.52 -2.89
N HIS A 66 -2.21 -9.15 -3.09
CA HIS A 66 -1.85 -8.23 -4.17
C HIS A 66 -0.46 -8.50 -4.70
N ASN A 67 -0.23 -8.05 -5.93
CA ASN A 67 1.05 -8.15 -6.61
C ASN A 67 1.33 -6.88 -7.40
N GLY A 68 2.39 -6.17 -7.05
CA GLY A 68 2.89 -5.05 -7.83
C GLY A 68 3.88 -5.52 -8.89
N TRP A 69 3.72 -5.03 -10.11
CA TRP A 69 4.58 -5.44 -11.23
C TRP A 69 4.85 -4.27 -12.16
N ASN A 70 5.96 -4.35 -12.87
CA ASN A 70 6.38 -3.36 -13.86
C ASN A 70 7.06 -4.07 -15.04
N LYS A 71 6.40 -4.07 -16.18
CA LYS A 71 6.93 -4.62 -17.44
C LYS A 71 7.43 -3.52 -18.38
N ASN A 72 7.39 -2.27 -17.95
CA ASN A 72 7.98 -1.17 -18.71
C ASN A 72 9.50 -1.22 -18.68
N LYS A 73 10.13 -0.52 -19.60
CA LYS A 73 11.59 -0.42 -19.67
C LYS A 73 12.17 0.49 -18.59
N ASN A 74 11.38 1.38 -18.05
CA ASN A 74 11.80 2.35 -17.05
C ASN A 74 11.17 2.06 -15.72
N ARG A 75 11.78 2.58 -14.65
CA ARG A 75 11.30 2.49 -13.27
C ARG A 75 9.95 3.20 -13.14
N ARG A 76 9.04 2.59 -12.39
CA ARG A 76 7.84 3.27 -11.90
C ARG A 76 8.12 3.83 -10.52
N ILE A 77 7.67 5.06 -10.29
CA ILE A 77 7.78 5.74 -8.99
C ILE A 77 6.37 5.95 -8.45
N THR A 78 6.12 5.43 -7.26
CA THR A 78 4.82 5.50 -6.59
C THR A 78 5.00 6.08 -5.20
N LEU A 79 4.14 7.04 -4.85
CA LEU A 79 4.03 7.54 -3.48
C LEU A 79 3.04 6.65 -2.72
N LEU A 80 3.49 6.07 -1.61
CA LEU A 80 2.66 5.25 -0.74
C LEU A 80 2.35 6.01 0.55
N LEU A 81 1.07 6.13 0.89
CA LEU A 81 0.63 6.71 2.15
C LEU A 81 -0.22 5.67 2.89
N ASP A 82 0.25 5.23 4.02
CA ASP A 82 -0.45 4.27 4.86
C ASP A 82 -1.28 4.98 5.93
N PHE A 83 -2.54 4.58 6.03
CA PHE A 83 -3.49 5.10 7.01
C PHE A 83 -3.90 3.97 7.95
N PHE A 84 -3.81 4.21 9.24
CA PHE A 84 -4.16 3.24 10.26
C PHE A 84 -5.43 3.71 10.96
N ASP A 85 -6.43 2.82 11.02
CA ASP A 85 -7.61 3.02 11.86
C ASP A 85 -7.31 2.62 13.32
N GLU A 86 -8.32 2.70 14.19
CA GLU A 86 -8.14 2.36 15.61
C GLU A 86 -7.76 0.90 15.82
N ASP A 87 -8.28 0.00 15.00
CA ASP A 87 -7.96 -1.43 15.09
C ASP A 87 -6.51 -1.70 14.71
N CYS A 88 -5.98 -0.92 13.76
CA CYS A 88 -4.59 -1.01 13.33
C CYS A 88 -3.65 -0.27 14.28
N TYR A 89 -4.16 0.68 15.03
CA TYR A 89 -3.42 1.44 16.02
C TYR A 89 -3.32 0.68 17.35
N ASN A 90 -3.50 -0.61 17.35
CA ASN A 90 -3.20 -1.36 18.54
C ASN A 90 -1.68 -1.44 18.73
N LYS A 91 -1.29 -1.60 19.97
CA LYS A 91 0.10 -1.51 20.41
C LYS A 91 1.02 -2.52 19.68
N ASN A 92 0.52 -3.71 19.39
CA ASN A 92 1.33 -4.77 18.81
C ASN A 92 1.52 -4.59 17.31
N ALA A 93 0.43 -4.32 16.58
CA ALA A 93 0.51 -4.13 15.12
C ALA A 93 1.37 -2.92 14.76
N PHE A 94 1.20 -1.82 15.49
CA PHE A 94 1.96 -0.60 15.24
C PHE A 94 3.45 -0.80 15.51
N ASN A 95 3.80 -1.46 16.61
CA ASN A 95 5.18 -1.75 16.96
C ASN A 95 5.84 -2.69 15.94
N GLN A 96 5.13 -3.70 15.48
CA GLN A 96 5.65 -4.64 14.48
C GLN A 96 5.91 -3.96 13.14
N TYR A 97 5.00 -3.08 12.72
CA TYR A 97 5.12 -2.40 11.44
C TYR A 97 6.33 -1.47 11.39
N TYR A 98 6.54 -0.67 12.44
CA TYR A 98 7.59 0.34 12.45
C TYR A 98 8.88 -0.11 13.15
N LYS A 99 8.90 -1.27 13.71
CA LYS A 99 10.03 -1.81 14.46
C LYS A 99 11.36 -1.79 13.70
N ASN A 100 11.33 -2.00 12.41
CA ASN A 100 12.52 -2.15 11.56
C ASN A 100 12.84 -0.90 10.73
N TYR A 101 12.17 0.22 10.99
CA TYR A 101 12.43 1.47 10.29
C TYR A 101 13.36 2.34 11.14
N ASP A 102 14.66 2.08 11.05
CA ASP A 102 15.69 2.70 11.91
C ASP A 102 15.71 4.23 11.85
N ASN A 103 15.33 4.81 10.72
CA ASN A 103 15.34 6.26 10.52
C ASN A 103 13.94 6.86 10.44
N ALA A 104 12.91 6.07 10.69
CA ALA A 104 11.54 6.56 10.75
C ALA A 104 11.31 7.33 12.06
N PHE A 105 10.18 8.00 12.16
CA PHE A 105 9.71 8.55 13.42
C PHE A 105 9.69 7.45 14.48
N ASN A 106 10.10 7.76 15.69
CA ASN A 106 9.93 6.79 16.76
C ASN A 106 8.46 6.60 17.11
N LEU A 107 8.17 5.52 17.80
CA LEU A 107 6.78 5.14 18.11
C LEU A 107 6.01 6.24 18.85
N GLU A 108 6.66 6.93 19.78
CA GLU A 108 6.02 8.00 20.55
C GLU A 108 5.64 9.19 19.66
N GLN A 109 6.51 9.58 18.73
CA GLN A 109 6.21 10.64 17.78
C GLN A 109 5.05 10.26 16.86
N LEU A 110 5.01 9.04 16.38
CA LEU A 110 3.92 8.55 15.54
C LEU A 110 2.59 8.52 16.28
N LYS A 111 2.60 8.09 17.54
CA LYS A 111 1.41 8.13 18.40
C LYS A 111 0.88 9.55 18.59
N LYS A 112 1.76 10.51 18.84
CA LYS A 112 1.37 11.91 18.99
C LYS A 112 0.72 12.45 17.72
N ILE A 113 1.27 12.15 16.57
CA ILE A 113 0.69 12.56 15.28
C ILE A 113 -0.70 11.95 15.11
N TYR A 114 -0.85 10.67 15.41
CA TYR A 114 -2.14 9.98 15.33
C TYR A 114 -3.19 10.59 16.26
N GLU A 115 -2.83 10.82 17.51
CA GLU A 115 -3.74 11.41 18.51
C GLU A 115 -4.16 12.84 18.13
N GLN A 116 -3.26 13.64 17.60
CA GLN A 116 -3.59 14.98 17.11
C GLN A 116 -4.61 14.93 15.98
N ARG A 117 -4.54 13.96 15.09
CA ARG A 117 -5.51 13.79 14.00
C ARG A 117 -6.89 13.36 14.49
N LYS A 118 -6.96 12.62 15.57
CA LYS A 118 -8.23 12.22 16.17
C LYS A 118 -9.04 13.41 16.69
N VAL A 119 -8.37 14.43 17.17
CA VAL A 119 -8.98 15.61 17.80
C VAL A 119 -9.38 16.66 16.76
N ALA A 120 -8.75 16.64 15.61
CA ALA A 120 -9.07 17.51 14.50
C ALA A 120 -10.29 16.96 13.72
#